data_bec4a7a1fe9aa75e7d380accd3d37b67
#
_entry.id   bec4a7a1fe9aa75e7d380accd3d37b67
#
_cell.length_a   1.000
_cell.length_b   1.000
_cell.length_c   1.000
_cell.angle_alpha   90.00
_cell.angle_beta   90.00
_cell.angle_gamma   90.00
#
_symmetry.space_group_name_H-M   'P 1'
#
loop_
_entity.id
_entity.type
_entity.pdbx_description
1 polymer ?
#
loop_
_entity_poly.entity_id
_entity_poly.type
_entity_poly.pdbx_seq_one_letter_code
_entity_poly.pdbx_strand_id
1 'polypeptide(L)'
;MENNKLEIISSNLKGIVDAVLSWFKGIKHLTYDQIYKAIVAAVLCFLLYFIVTNSDQLHNYTVQLFFGLLGVVGILSGIHLITDNKKKVKDKIKDHEEIIKYMDKEEEKTIDQKHEINNKLDAVLQKALYRMKCSRIMVHALHNGSKSFSGLPFVKFSCIKEVINQDIPKYDYVADSYQSQLLSLYKFPSLLQKNKTMKYSLDEMKDIDFKYYADMLISKDKYSIAQIITNESDRLIGYVTIAWHEKKDMAEQSIIDEELDNVCSLAKAYLIVQ
;
A
#
# COMPACT_ATOMS: atom_id res chain seq x y z
N MET A 1 -59.21 -32.63 37.96
CA MET A 1 -58.82 -32.76 36.50
C MET A 1 -57.60 -31.96 36.11
N GLU A 2 -57.31 -30.85 36.75
CA GLU A 2 -56.15 -30.03 36.42
C GLU A 2 -54.77 -30.61 36.80
N ASN A 3 -54.69 -31.33 37.95
CA ASN A 3 -53.43 -31.89 38.39
C ASN A 3 -52.88 -32.98 37.44
N ASN A 4 -53.75 -33.78 36.79
CA ASN A 4 -53.30 -34.75 35.81
C ASN A 4 -52.74 -34.18 34.53
N LYS A 5 -53.20 -32.97 34.14
CA LYS A 5 -52.64 -32.28 32.94
C LYS A 5 -51.25 -31.74 33.20
N LEU A 6 -50.99 -31.19 34.40
CA LEU A 6 -49.70 -30.69 34.80
C LEU A 6 -48.62 -31.75 34.91
N GLU A 7 -49.00 -32.96 35.41
CA GLU A 7 -48.08 -34.11 35.47
C GLU A 7 -47.69 -34.63 34.07
N ILE A 8 -48.63 -34.67 33.14
CA ILE A 8 -48.40 -35.11 31.76
C ILE A 8 -47.47 -34.07 31.05
N ILE A 9 -47.70 -32.80 31.27
CA ILE A 9 -46.85 -31.75 30.69
C ILE A 9 -45.43 -31.79 31.26
N SER A 10 -45.29 -32.00 32.59
CA SER A 10 -44.01 -32.11 33.28
C SER A 10 -43.21 -33.34 32.80
N SER A 11 -43.86 -34.48 32.60
CA SER A 11 -43.22 -35.70 32.14
C SER A 11 -42.74 -35.59 30.67
N ASN A 12 -43.55 -34.95 29.84
CA ASN A 12 -43.17 -34.70 28.44
C ASN A 12 -42.02 -33.68 28.32
N LEU A 13 -42.03 -32.65 29.15
CA LEU A 13 -40.94 -31.64 29.18
C LEU A 13 -39.62 -32.27 29.63
N LYS A 14 -39.68 -33.17 30.64
CA LYS A 14 -38.50 -33.91 31.10
C LYS A 14 -37.95 -34.83 30.02
N GLY A 15 -38.79 -35.53 29.28
CA GLY A 15 -38.40 -36.39 28.15
C GLY A 15 -37.71 -35.59 27.02
N ILE A 16 -38.22 -34.40 26.73
CA ILE A 16 -37.61 -33.51 25.71
C ILE A 16 -36.26 -33.00 26.21
N VAL A 17 -36.14 -32.57 27.45
CA VAL A 17 -34.88 -32.08 28.04
C VAL A 17 -33.83 -33.20 28.05
N ASP A 18 -34.20 -34.42 28.42
CA ASP A 18 -33.31 -35.58 28.45
C ASP A 18 -32.86 -35.98 27.03
N ALA A 19 -33.75 -35.91 26.05
CA ALA A 19 -33.43 -36.16 24.65
C ALA A 19 -32.43 -35.09 24.10
N VAL A 20 -32.64 -33.82 24.42
CA VAL A 20 -31.74 -32.70 24.05
C VAL A 20 -30.39 -32.87 24.72
N LEU A 21 -30.35 -33.21 26.01
CA LEU A 21 -29.11 -33.43 26.75
C LEU A 21 -28.33 -34.67 26.23
N SER A 22 -29.04 -35.77 25.87
CA SER A 22 -28.41 -36.94 25.27
C SER A 22 -27.83 -36.63 23.87
N TRP A 23 -28.53 -35.83 23.10
CA TRP A 23 -28.06 -35.32 21.82
C TRP A 23 -26.80 -34.46 21.98
N PHE A 24 -26.74 -33.58 22.97
CA PHE A 24 -25.55 -32.80 23.32
C PHE A 24 -24.35 -33.66 23.75
N LYS A 25 -24.58 -34.78 24.45
CA LYS A 25 -23.51 -35.71 24.88
C LYS A 25 -22.86 -36.45 23.71
N GLY A 26 -23.58 -36.63 22.59
CA GLY A 26 -23.09 -37.28 21.37
C GLY A 26 -22.19 -36.36 20.49
N ILE A 27 -22.15 -35.06 20.75
CA ILE A 27 -21.64 -34.06 19.84
C ILE A 27 -20.26 -33.55 20.29
N LYS A 28 -19.26 -34.43 20.37
CA LYS A 28 -17.87 -34.02 20.66
C LYS A 28 -17.15 -33.31 19.52
N HIS A 29 -17.75 -33.21 18.34
CA HIS A 29 -17.06 -32.69 17.12
C HIS A 29 -17.77 -31.55 16.36
N LEU A 30 -18.87 -30.97 16.88
CA LEU A 30 -19.53 -29.85 16.22
C LEU A 30 -18.86 -28.53 16.55
N THR A 31 -18.71 -27.73 15.52
CA THR A 31 -18.25 -26.34 15.68
C THR A 31 -19.30 -25.53 16.45
N TYR A 32 -18.85 -24.49 17.16
CA TYR A 32 -19.74 -23.59 17.93
C TYR A 32 -20.93 -23.06 17.07
N ASP A 33 -20.68 -22.78 15.78
CA ASP A 33 -21.71 -22.33 14.82
C ASP A 33 -22.80 -23.39 14.56
N GLN A 34 -22.40 -24.65 14.47
CA GLN A 34 -23.34 -25.75 14.28
C GLN A 34 -24.19 -26.02 15.53
N ILE A 35 -23.58 -25.91 16.71
CA ILE A 35 -24.30 -26.01 18.00
C ILE A 35 -25.31 -24.88 18.13
N TYR A 36 -24.94 -23.65 17.81
CA TYR A 36 -25.83 -22.52 17.84
C TYR A 36 -27.02 -22.66 16.89
N LYS A 37 -26.79 -23.05 15.63
CA LYS A 37 -27.85 -23.30 14.65
C LYS A 37 -28.81 -24.39 15.10
N ALA A 38 -28.29 -25.43 15.72
CA ALA A 38 -29.09 -26.52 16.25
C ALA A 38 -29.97 -26.10 17.46
N ILE A 39 -29.44 -25.26 18.37
CA ILE A 39 -30.20 -24.70 19.49
C ILE A 39 -31.32 -23.78 18.97
N VAL A 40 -31.03 -22.90 18.03
CA VAL A 40 -32.02 -22.01 17.43
C VAL A 40 -33.11 -22.80 16.72
N ALA A 41 -32.77 -23.82 15.95
CA ALA A 41 -33.75 -24.72 15.30
C ALA A 41 -34.63 -25.45 16.30
N ALA A 42 -34.04 -25.99 17.38
CA ALA A 42 -34.78 -26.69 18.43
C ALA A 42 -35.77 -25.76 19.15
N VAL A 43 -35.36 -24.53 19.46
CA VAL A 43 -36.23 -23.50 20.08
C VAL A 43 -37.38 -23.14 19.15
N LEU A 44 -37.12 -22.94 17.85
CA LEU A 44 -38.16 -22.65 16.86
C LEU A 44 -39.15 -23.79 16.68
N CYS A 45 -38.68 -25.04 16.62
CA CYS A 45 -39.53 -26.21 16.55
C CYS A 45 -40.41 -26.35 17.80
N PHE A 46 -39.85 -26.10 18.99
CA PHE A 46 -40.60 -26.12 20.26
C PHE A 46 -41.69 -25.04 20.30
N LEU A 47 -41.38 -23.83 19.83
CA LEU A 47 -42.35 -22.74 19.73
C LEU A 47 -43.49 -23.07 18.77
N LEU A 48 -43.19 -23.60 17.59
CA LEU A 48 -44.19 -24.03 16.62
C LEU A 48 -45.09 -25.14 17.18
N TYR A 49 -44.52 -26.15 17.82
CA TYR A 49 -45.27 -27.23 18.47
C TYR A 49 -46.20 -26.68 19.56
N PHE A 50 -45.71 -25.77 20.39
CA PHE A 50 -46.46 -25.16 21.48
C PHE A 50 -47.64 -24.32 20.99
N ILE A 51 -47.45 -23.55 19.91
CA ILE A 51 -48.50 -22.75 19.25
C ILE A 51 -49.62 -23.66 18.70
N VAL A 52 -49.24 -24.74 18.02
CA VAL A 52 -50.18 -25.68 17.39
C VAL A 52 -51.00 -26.47 18.41
N THR A 53 -50.39 -26.90 19.53
CA THR A 53 -51.05 -27.74 20.51
C THR A 53 -51.94 -26.95 21.51
N ASN A 54 -51.77 -25.65 21.66
CA ASN A 54 -52.44 -24.88 22.69
C ASN A 54 -53.31 -23.71 22.17
N SER A 55 -53.78 -23.80 20.94
CA SER A 55 -54.49 -22.70 20.26
C SER A 55 -55.75 -22.18 20.96
N ASP A 56 -56.40 -22.97 21.80
CA ASP A 56 -57.74 -22.64 22.34
C ASP A 56 -57.80 -21.98 23.74
N GLN A 57 -56.70 -21.97 24.51
CA GLN A 57 -56.70 -21.45 25.89
C GLN A 57 -55.62 -20.40 26.21
N LEU A 58 -54.93 -19.84 25.24
CA LEU A 58 -53.59 -19.28 25.47
C LEU A 58 -53.39 -17.78 25.22
N HIS A 59 -54.37 -16.93 25.43
CA HIS A 59 -54.23 -15.54 24.95
C HIS A 59 -53.23 -14.66 25.74
N ASN A 60 -52.97 -14.90 27.03
CA ASN A 60 -52.09 -14.01 27.82
C ASN A 60 -50.72 -14.63 28.18
N TYR A 61 -50.67 -15.90 28.57
CA TYR A 61 -49.39 -16.53 28.99
C TYR A 61 -48.51 -16.90 27.81
N THR A 62 -49.06 -17.25 26.67
CA THR A 62 -48.33 -17.64 25.46
C THR A 62 -47.57 -16.46 24.88
N VAL A 63 -48.16 -15.27 24.86
CA VAL A 63 -47.51 -14.05 24.35
C VAL A 63 -46.30 -13.70 25.20
N GLN A 64 -46.41 -13.81 26.54
CA GLN A 64 -45.27 -13.52 27.44
C GLN A 64 -44.14 -14.56 27.29
N LEU A 65 -44.49 -15.85 27.15
CA LEU A 65 -43.53 -16.91 26.95
C LEU A 65 -42.82 -16.79 25.58
N PHE A 66 -43.55 -16.42 24.55
CA PHE A 66 -43.02 -16.17 23.22
C PHE A 66 -42.02 -14.99 23.22
N PHE A 67 -42.35 -13.85 23.83
CA PHE A 67 -41.40 -12.72 23.92
C PHE A 67 -40.21 -13.04 24.82
N GLY A 68 -40.37 -13.83 25.88
CA GLY A 68 -39.30 -14.29 26.74
C GLY A 68 -38.28 -15.16 25.98
N LEU A 69 -38.76 -16.10 25.17
CA LEU A 69 -37.92 -16.97 24.35
C LEU A 69 -37.22 -16.18 23.20
N LEU A 70 -37.92 -15.26 22.56
CA LEU A 70 -37.31 -14.36 21.58
C LEU A 70 -36.18 -13.54 22.21
N GLY A 71 -36.38 -13.06 23.45
CA GLY A 71 -35.35 -12.33 24.20
C GLY A 71 -34.11 -13.19 24.44
N VAL A 72 -34.29 -14.46 24.87
CA VAL A 72 -33.16 -15.38 25.08
C VAL A 72 -32.40 -15.67 23.77
N VAL A 73 -33.11 -15.93 22.67
CA VAL A 73 -32.50 -16.12 21.36
C VAL A 73 -31.75 -14.89 20.92
N GLY A 74 -32.29 -13.69 21.14
CA GLY A 74 -31.63 -12.42 20.82
C GLY A 74 -30.34 -12.21 21.61
N ILE A 75 -30.35 -12.51 22.92
CA ILE A 75 -29.15 -12.42 23.77
C ILE A 75 -28.08 -13.41 23.31
N LEU A 76 -28.45 -14.67 23.07
CA LEU A 76 -27.50 -15.70 22.59
C LEU A 76 -26.92 -15.34 21.23
N SER A 77 -27.72 -14.78 20.32
CA SER A 77 -27.26 -14.30 19.02
C SER A 77 -26.27 -13.12 19.15
N GLY A 78 -26.55 -12.20 20.06
CA GLY A 78 -25.66 -11.08 20.37
C GLY A 78 -24.32 -11.54 20.92
N ILE A 79 -24.32 -12.47 21.87
CA ILE A 79 -23.09 -13.05 22.44
C ILE A 79 -22.28 -13.78 21.35
N HIS A 80 -22.93 -14.54 20.48
CA HIS A 80 -22.27 -15.23 19.38
C HIS A 80 -21.59 -14.28 18.40
N LEU A 81 -22.30 -13.23 17.97
CA LEU A 81 -21.74 -12.20 17.08
C LEU A 81 -20.53 -11.49 17.69
N ILE A 82 -20.59 -11.17 19.00
CA ILE A 82 -19.47 -10.52 19.71
C ILE A 82 -18.26 -11.46 19.76
N THR A 83 -18.49 -12.75 20.04
CA THR A 83 -17.41 -13.75 20.17
C THR A 83 -16.75 -14.03 18.82
N ASP A 84 -17.54 -14.15 17.75
CA ASP A 84 -17.03 -14.37 16.40
C ASP A 84 -16.23 -13.16 15.89
N ASN A 85 -16.73 -11.94 16.14
CA ASN A 85 -16.02 -10.72 15.83
C ASN A 85 -14.69 -10.59 16.59
N LYS A 86 -14.66 -10.92 17.89
CA LYS A 86 -13.42 -10.95 18.68
C LYS A 86 -12.39 -11.94 18.12
N LYS A 87 -12.85 -13.11 17.68
CA LYS A 87 -11.97 -14.11 17.06
C LYS A 87 -11.40 -13.59 15.73
N LYS A 88 -12.25 -13.06 14.85
CA LYS A 88 -11.82 -12.47 13.55
C LYS A 88 -10.83 -11.31 13.72
N VAL A 89 -11.04 -10.46 14.74
CA VAL A 89 -10.11 -9.37 15.06
C VAL A 89 -8.78 -9.92 15.55
N LYS A 90 -8.79 -10.94 16.43
CA LYS A 90 -7.56 -11.55 16.93
C LYS A 90 -6.75 -12.25 15.83
N ASP A 91 -7.43 -12.96 14.93
CA ASP A 91 -6.78 -13.61 13.79
C ASP A 91 -6.15 -12.55 12.84
N LYS A 92 -6.88 -11.46 12.55
CA LYS A 92 -6.31 -10.33 11.76
C LYS A 92 -5.12 -9.64 12.43
N ILE A 93 -5.13 -9.49 13.76
CA ILE A 93 -4.00 -8.91 14.49
C ILE A 93 -2.79 -9.84 14.36
N LYS A 94 -2.97 -11.14 14.50
CA LYS A 94 -1.88 -12.12 14.36
C LYS A 94 -1.30 -12.13 12.95
N ASP A 95 -2.14 -12.07 11.91
CA ASP A 95 -1.69 -11.96 10.52
C ASP A 95 -0.90 -10.65 10.30
N HIS A 96 -1.34 -9.53 10.91
CA HIS A 96 -0.61 -8.26 10.85
C HIS A 96 0.74 -8.32 11.57
N GLU A 97 0.81 -8.96 12.75
CA GLU A 97 2.06 -9.14 13.48
C GLU A 97 3.06 -10.01 12.70
N GLU A 98 2.60 -11.06 12.03
CA GLU A 98 3.45 -11.86 11.15
C GLU A 98 3.95 -11.05 9.94
N ILE A 99 3.08 -10.26 9.30
CA ILE A 99 3.45 -9.38 8.18
C ILE A 99 4.49 -8.35 8.63
N ILE A 100 4.29 -7.69 9.77
CA ILE A 100 5.24 -6.72 10.32
C ILE A 100 6.60 -7.39 10.56
N LYS A 101 6.62 -8.59 11.15
CA LYS A 101 7.85 -9.34 11.41
C LYS A 101 8.57 -9.79 10.13
N TYR A 102 7.82 -10.07 9.04
CA TYR A 102 8.41 -10.32 7.73
C TYR A 102 8.96 -9.03 7.10
N MET A 103 8.23 -7.92 7.21
CA MET A 103 8.67 -6.61 6.73
C MET A 103 9.93 -6.14 7.44
N ASP A 104 10.03 -6.27 8.77
CA ASP A 104 11.22 -5.91 9.55
C ASP A 104 12.45 -6.72 9.12
N LYS A 105 12.29 -8.02 8.84
CA LYS A 105 13.40 -8.87 8.36
C LYS A 105 13.83 -8.55 6.92
N GLU A 106 12.89 -8.20 6.04
CA GLU A 106 13.22 -7.75 4.69
C GLU A 106 13.84 -6.35 4.71
N GLU A 107 13.38 -5.48 5.61
CA GLU A 107 13.91 -4.13 5.78
C GLU A 107 15.39 -4.15 6.21
N GLU A 108 15.77 -5.02 7.13
CA GLU A 108 17.15 -5.15 7.61
C GLU A 108 18.11 -5.64 6.50
N LYS A 109 17.70 -6.63 5.68
CA LYS A 109 18.45 -7.05 4.49
C LYS A 109 18.48 -5.99 3.39
N THR A 110 17.42 -5.22 3.29
CA THR A 110 17.26 -4.16 2.29
C THR A 110 18.16 -2.95 2.61
N ILE A 111 18.40 -2.63 3.88
CA ILE A 111 19.26 -1.51 4.31
C ILE A 111 20.71 -1.73 3.84
N ASP A 112 21.27 -2.90 4.06
CA ASP A 112 22.65 -3.20 3.63
C ASP A 112 22.78 -3.17 2.11
N GLN A 113 21.82 -3.72 1.38
CA GLN A 113 21.79 -3.66 -0.08
C GLN A 113 21.63 -2.22 -0.58
N LYS A 114 20.78 -1.41 0.06
CA LYS A 114 20.64 0.00 -0.26
C LYS A 114 21.94 0.77 -0.07
N HIS A 115 22.63 0.54 1.01
CA HIS A 115 23.95 1.15 1.27
C HIS A 115 24.98 0.76 0.22
N GLU A 116 25.06 -0.52 -0.15
CA GLU A 116 25.98 -1.00 -1.16
C GLU A 116 25.69 -0.36 -2.54
N ILE A 117 24.42 -0.36 -2.97
CA ILE A 117 24.01 0.24 -4.25
C ILE A 117 24.24 1.75 -4.23
N ASN A 118 23.94 2.42 -3.11
CA ASN A 118 24.17 3.84 -2.93
C ASN A 118 25.65 4.20 -3.09
N ASN A 119 26.55 3.46 -2.45
CA ASN A 119 28.00 3.66 -2.56
C ASN A 119 28.51 3.41 -3.99
N LYS A 120 27.99 2.38 -4.67
CA LYS A 120 28.30 2.11 -6.07
C LYS A 120 27.83 3.22 -6.98
N LEU A 121 26.62 3.74 -6.74
CA LEU A 121 26.08 4.87 -7.52
C LEU A 121 26.94 6.13 -7.33
N ASP A 122 27.31 6.47 -6.11
CA ASP A 122 28.18 7.61 -5.85
C ASP A 122 29.54 7.49 -6.56
N ALA A 123 30.18 6.32 -6.53
CA ALA A 123 31.43 6.06 -7.23
C ALA A 123 31.30 6.19 -8.77
N VAL A 124 30.20 5.68 -9.34
CA VAL A 124 29.94 5.78 -10.78
C VAL A 124 29.64 7.21 -11.19
N LEU A 125 28.84 7.95 -10.41
CA LEU A 125 28.54 9.36 -10.69
C LEU A 125 29.82 10.19 -10.66
N GLN A 126 30.71 10.00 -9.68
CA GLN A 126 31.99 10.70 -9.61
C GLN A 126 32.88 10.36 -10.81
N LYS A 127 33.01 9.07 -11.16
CA LYS A 127 33.79 8.65 -12.35
C LYS A 127 33.22 9.28 -13.62
N ALA A 128 31.91 9.22 -13.82
CA ALA A 128 31.22 9.76 -14.98
C ALA A 128 31.41 11.28 -15.09
N LEU A 129 31.34 12.01 -13.96
CA LEU A 129 31.57 13.44 -13.88
C LEU A 129 32.92 13.83 -14.51
N TYR A 130 34.01 13.12 -14.12
CA TYR A 130 35.36 13.37 -14.64
C TYR A 130 35.51 12.93 -16.11
N ARG A 131 35.00 11.74 -16.48
CA ARG A 131 35.15 11.23 -17.86
C ARG A 131 34.39 12.07 -18.87
N MET A 132 33.19 12.50 -18.55
CA MET A 132 32.35 13.35 -19.41
C MET A 132 32.74 14.83 -19.35
N LYS A 133 33.61 15.21 -18.41
CA LYS A 133 33.98 16.61 -18.14
C LYS A 133 32.76 17.51 -17.92
N CYS A 134 31.73 16.95 -17.30
CA CYS A 134 30.51 17.71 -17.05
C CYS A 134 30.60 18.52 -15.74
N SER A 135 29.75 19.52 -15.61
CA SER A 135 29.68 20.36 -14.44
C SER A 135 28.91 19.71 -13.33
N ARG A 136 27.91 18.88 -13.72
CA ARG A 136 26.94 18.32 -12.78
C ARG A 136 26.27 17.08 -13.37
N ILE A 137 25.94 16.12 -12.48
CA ILE A 137 25.05 15.00 -12.77
C ILE A 137 24.00 14.95 -11.69
N MET A 138 22.73 14.85 -12.08
CA MET A 138 21.59 14.72 -11.17
C MET A 138 20.79 13.46 -11.51
N VAL A 139 20.38 12.72 -10.48
CA VAL A 139 19.44 11.61 -10.59
C VAL A 139 18.13 12.02 -9.95
N HIS A 140 17.06 11.97 -10.73
CA HIS A 140 15.73 12.32 -10.29
C HIS A 140 14.86 11.06 -10.15
N ALA A 141 14.15 10.94 -9.03
CA ALA A 141 13.16 9.89 -8.79
C ALA A 141 11.74 10.45 -8.95
N LEU A 142 10.87 9.66 -9.60
CA LEU A 142 9.44 9.96 -9.59
C LEU A 142 8.79 9.21 -8.43
N HIS A 143 7.95 9.91 -7.68
CA HIS A 143 7.23 9.32 -6.57
C HIS A 143 5.79 9.83 -6.50
N ASN A 144 4.93 9.04 -5.88
CA ASN A 144 3.55 9.43 -5.65
C ASN A 144 3.51 10.50 -4.54
N GLY A 145 2.96 11.67 -4.89
CA GLY A 145 2.60 12.68 -3.90
C GLY A 145 1.30 12.27 -3.17
N SER A 146 0.83 13.17 -2.28
CA SER A 146 -0.50 13.06 -1.70
C SER A 146 -1.58 13.04 -2.78
N LYS A 147 -2.74 12.46 -2.47
CA LYS A 147 -3.90 12.50 -3.38
C LYS A 147 -4.55 13.88 -3.37
N SER A 148 -5.05 14.32 -4.53
CA SER A 148 -5.91 15.50 -4.63
C SER A 148 -7.25 15.26 -3.95
N PHE A 149 -8.04 16.32 -3.77
CA PHE A 149 -9.43 16.24 -3.28
C PHE A 149 -10.29 15.28 -4.13
N SER A 150 -9.99 15.16 -5.42
CA SER A 150 -10.65 14.22 -6.35
C SER A 150 -10.11 12.79 -6.29
N GLY A 151 -9.17 12.49 -5.38
CA GLY A 151 -8.54 11.18 -5.24
C GLY A 151 -7.46 10.85 -6.29
N LEU A 152 -7.17 11.77 -7.21
CA LEU A 152 -6.12 11.59 -8.21
C LEU A 152 -4.74 11.75 -7.57
N PRO A 153 -3.78 10.87 -7.87
CA PRO A 153 -2.42 10.98 -7.34
C PRO A 153 -1.69 12.16 -7.97
N PHE A 154 -1.05 12.99 -7.15
CA PHE A 154 -0.06 13.93 -7.63
C PHE A 154 1.26 13.20 -7.90
N VAL A 155 1.70 13.18 -9.14
CA VAL A 155 3.03 12.69 -9.47
C VAL A 155 4.02 13.81 -9.16
N LYS A 156 5.01 13.48 -8.33
CA LYS A 156 6.11 14.38 -7.95
C LYS A 156 7.44 13.80 -8.40
N PHE A 157 8.43 14.64 -8.49
CA PHE A 157 9.82 14.20 -8.63
C PHE A 157 10.71 14.91 -7.60
N SER A 158 11.81 14.24 -7.26
CA SER A 158 12.85 14.81 -6.39
C SER A 158 14.21 14.46 -6.96
N CYS A 159 15.15 15.38 -6.87
CA CYS A 159 16.56 15.06 -7.05
C CYS A 159 17.04 14.26 -5.84
N ILE A 160 17.40 13.00 -6.06
CA ILE A 160 17.85 12.09 -5.00
C ILE A 160 19.36 12.00 -4.89
N LYS A 161 20.06 12.36 -5.96
CA LYS A 161 21.53 12.44 -6.03
C LYS A 161 21.95 13.59 -6.91
N GLU A 162 22.95 14.31 -6.44
CA GLU A 162 23.64 15.35 -7.19
C GLU A 162 25.14 15.24 -6.94
N VAL A 163 25.92 15.21 -8.01
CA VAL A 163 27.38 15.36 -7.96
C VAL A 163 27.79 16.56 -8.81
N ILE A 164 28.70 17.37 -8.28
CA ILE A 164 29.19 18.61 -8.90
C ILE A 164 30.69 18.54 -9.04
N ASN A 165 31.18 19.01 -10.14
CA ASN A 165 32.63 19.15 -10.37
C ASN A 165 33.18 20.32 -9.51
N GLN A 166 34.00 19.97 -8.51
CA GLN A 166 34.57 20.92 -7.56
C GLN A 166 35.66 21.84 -8.22
N ASP A 167 36.24 21.44 -9.34
CA ASP A 167 37.22 22.22 -10.08
C ASP A 167 36.60 23.40 -10.80
N ILE A 168 35.29 23.43 -10.91
CA ILE A 168 34.53 24.52 -11.52
C ILE A 168 34.05 25.48 -10.42
N PRO A 169 34.60 26.70 -10.30
CA PRO A 169 34.27 27.56 -9.19
C PRO A 169 32.82 28.05 -9.23
N LYS A 170 32.15 27.95 -8.07
CA LYS A 170 30.83 28.52 -7.76
C LYS A 170 29.62 27.85 -8.39
N TYR A 171 29.43 26.56 -8.09
CA TYR A 171 28.13 25.96 -8.27
C TYR A 171 27.45 25.75 -6.93
N ASP A 172 26.28 26.33 -6.79
CA ASP A 172 25.43 26.00 -5.67
C ASP A 172 24.75 24.64 -5.94
N TYR A 173 24.62 23.82 -4.92
CA TYR A 173 23.79 22.62 -4.99
C TYR A 173 22.36 23.03 -5.31
N VAL A 174 21.76 22.40 -6.31
CA VAL A 174 20.36 22.66 -6.69
C VAL A 174 19.44 21.50 -6.35
N ALA A 175 19.98 20.39 -5.82
CA ALA A 175 19.19 19.24 -5.41
C ALA A 175 18.04 19.63 -4.47
N ASP A 176 18.27 20.56 -3.55
CA ASP A 176 17.26 21.02 -2.60
C ASP A 176 16.08 21.74 -3.29
N SER A 177 16.34 22.44 -4.40
CA SER A 177 15.28 23.10 -5.17
C SER A 177 14.36 22.13 -5.89
N TYR A 178 14.82 20.89 -6.14
CA TYR A 178 14.07 19.82 -6.79
C TYR A 178 13.44 18.82 -5.82
N GLN A 179 13.21 19.19 -4.57
CA GLN A 179 12.54 18.29 -3.62
C GLN A 179 11.02 18.37 -3.76
N SER A 180 10.40 17.21 -3.95
CA SER A 180 8.93 17.06 -4.03
C SER A 180 8.22 17.99 -5.02
N GLN A 181 8.87 18.31 -6.13
CA GLN A 181 8.28 19.14 -7.16
C GLN A 181 7.14 18.44 -7.89
N LEU A 182 6.04 19.16 -8.14
CA LEU A 182 4.92 18.63 -8.92
C LEU A 182 5.33 18.47 -10.38
N LEU A 183 5.21 17.26 -10.91
CA LEU A 183 5.54 16.97 -12.31
C LEU A 183 4.73 17.84 -13.29
N SER A 184 3.48 18.15 -12.95
CA SER A 184 2.58 18.97 -13.78
C SER A 184 3.02 20.43 -13.97
N LEU A 185 3.95 20.93 -13.14
CA LEU A 185 4.51 22.27 -13.29
C LEU A 185 5.58 22.35 -14.38
N TYR A 186 6.05 21.21 -14.87
CA TYR A 186 7.12 21.09 -15.85
C TYR A 186 6.63 20.41 -17.12
N LYS A 187 6.92 20.97 -18.27
CA LYS A 187 6.66 20.34 -19.57
C LYS A 187 7.76 19.36 -19.97
N PHE A 188 8.98 19.63 -19.51
CA PHE A 188 10.18 18.88 -19.87
C PHE A 188 10.08 17.37 -19.59
N PRO A 189 9.64 16.90 -18.40
CA PRO A 189 9.56 15.45 -18.15
C PRO A 189 8.60 14.73 -19.09
N SER A 190 7.51 15.37 -19.52
CA SER A 190 6.55 14.80 -20.48
C SER A 190 7.15 14.68 -21.88
N LEU A 191 7.99 15.64 -22.28
CA LEU A 191 8.72 15.59 -23.54
C LEU A 191 9.83 14.55 -23.48
N LEU A 192 10.54 14.46 -22.37
CA LEU A 192 11.57 13.47 -22.14
C LEU A 192 11.00 12.05 -22.19
N GLN A 193 9.80 11.83 -21.64
CA GLN A 193 9.13 10.52 -21.71
C GLN A 193 8.85 10.08 -23.16
N LYS A 194 8.52 11.02 -24.05
CA LYS A 194 8.28 10.73 -25.46
C LYS A 194 9.57 10.41 -26.22
N ASN A 195 10.62 11.17 -25.94
CA ASN A 195 11.87 11.13 -26.71
C ASN A 195 12.92 10.16 -26.11
N LYS A 196 12.68 9.66 -24.88
CA LYS A 196 13.59 8.82 -24.07
C LYS A 196 14.89 9.50 -23.68
N THR A 197 15.56 10.15 -24.62
CA THR A 197 16.76 10.97 -24.41
C THR A 197 16.59 12.31 -25.08
N MET A 198 16.97 13.38 -24.42
CA MET A 198 16.93 14.73 -24.95
C MET A 198 18.27 15.44 -24.71
N LYS A 199 18.75 16.13 -25.76
CA LYS A 199 19.90 17.04 -25.70
C LYS A 199 19.34 18.46 -25.92
N TYR A 200 19.69 19.37 -25.06
CA TYR A 200 19.14 20.73 -25.10
C TYR A 200 20.13 21.77 -24.55
N SER A 201 20.01 22.97 -25.06
CA SER A 201 20.68 24.15 -24.56
C SER A 201 19.77 24.98 -23.65
N LEU A 202 20.34 25.89 -22.90
CA LEU A 202 19.60 26.87 -22.09
C LEU A 202 18.63 27.68 -22.95
N ASP A 203 19.07 28.13 -24.15
CA ASP A 203 18.24 28.95 -25.03
C ASP A 203 17.03 28.17 -25.57
N GLU A 204 17.23 26.92 -25.97
CA GLU A 204 16.13 26.05 -26.42
C GLU A 204 15.13 25.80 -25.30
N MET A 205 15.59 25.63 -24.06
CA MET A 205 14.74 25.36 -22.92
C MET A 205 13.82 26.53 -22.56
N LYS A 206 14.21 27.76 -22.87
CA LYS A 206 13.39 28.95 -22.65
C LYS A 206 12.03 28.87 -23.35
N ASP A 207 12.00 28.29 -24.56
CA ASP A 207 10.77 28.16 -25.34
C ASP A 207 10.01 26.85 -25.01
N ILE A 208 10.72 25.85 -24.55
CA ILE A 208 10.15 24.52 -24.22
C ILE A 208 9.47 24.51 -22.83
N ASP A 209 10.23 24.94 -21.81
CA ASP A 209 9.81 24.89 -20.40
C ASP A 209 10.45 26.01 -19.61
N PHE A 210 9.70 27.10 -19.43
CA PHE A 210 10.22 28.30 -18.75
C PHE A 210 10.62 28.03 -17.29
N LYS A 211 9.91 27.09 -16.59
CA LYS A 211 10.29 26.76 -15.22
C LYS A 211 11.65 26.06 -15.19
N TYR A 212 11.82 25.06 -16.04
CA TYR A 212 13.09 24.32 -16.13
C TYR A 212 14.24 25.24 -16.62
N TYR A 213 13.94 26.16 -17.54
CA TYR A 213 14.88 27.20 -17.95
C TYR A 213 15.35 28.07 -16.77
N ALA A 214 14.42 28.49 -15.90
CA ALA A 214 14.79 29.28 -14.71
C ALA A 214 15.69 28.46 -13.75
N ASP A 215 15.44 27.20 -13.60
CA ASP A 215 16.29 26.31 -12.79
C ASP A 215 17.69 26.16 -13.41
N MET A 216 17.79 26.02 -14.74
CA MET A 216 19.08 26.01 -15.46
C MET A 216 19.85 27.31 -15.32
N LEU A 217 19.16 28.46 -15.30
CA LEU A 217 19.80 29.76 -15.05
C LEU A 217 20.43 29.84 -13.66
N ILE A 218 19.73 29.36 -12.66
CA ILE A 218 20.22 29.31 -11.26
C ILE A 218 21.45 28.39 -11.18
N SER A 219 21.41 27.24 -11.80
CA SER A 219 22.50 26.26 -11.83
C SER A 219 23.64 26.67 -12.78
N LYS A 220 23.45 27.68 -13.60
CA LYS A 220 24.38 28.15 -14.65
C LYS A 220 24.70 27.09 -15.71
N ASP A 221 23.84 26.11 -15.88
CA ASP A 221 24.00 25.08 -16.88
C ASP A 221 23.54 25.61 -18.24
N LYS A 222 24.41 25.52 -19.25
CA LYS A 222 24.12 26.00 -20.61
C LYS A 222 23.75 24.87 -21.57
N TYR A 223 24.23 23.67 -21.31
CA TYR A 223 23.96 22.48 -22.12
C TYR A 223 23.65 21.30 -21.21
N SER A 224 22.70 20.54 -21.61
CA SER A 224 22.30 19.34 -20.82
C SER A 224 21.87 18.20 -21.71
N ILE A 225 22.07 17.01 -21.19
CA ILE A 225 21.51 15.77 -21.73
C ILE A 225 20.69 15.13 -20.62
N ALA A 226 19.46 14.73 -20.93
CA ALA A 226 18.65 13.96 -19.99
C ALA A 226 18.22 12.64 -20.62
N GLN A 227 18.16 11.59 -19.81
CA GLN A 227 17.70 10.27 -20.20
C GLN A 227 16.75 9.70 -19.17
N ILE A 228 15.65 9.09 -19.64
CA ILE A 228 14.67 8.46 -18.76
C ILE A 228 15.22 7.17 -18.16
N ILE A 229 14.66 6.82 -16.99
CA ILE A 229 14.83 5.53 -16.36
C ILE A 229 13.46 4.88 -16.27
N THR A 230 13.32 3.67 -16.83
CA THR A 230 12.09 2.89 -16.79
C THR A 230 12.29 1.59 -16.02
N ASN A 231 11.22 1.11 -15.39
CA ASN A 231 11.21 -0.23 -14.79
C ASN A 231 11.02 -1.33 -15.88
N GLU A 232 10.90 -2.59 -15.46
CA GLU A 232 10.70 -3.73 -16.35
C GLU A 232 9.40 -3.66 -17.17
N SER A 233 8.39 -2.93 -16.69
CA SER A 233 7.12 -2.72 -17.39
C SER A 233 7.12 -1.46 -18.27
N ASP A 234 8.28 -0.92 -18.61
CA ASP A 234 8.49 0.33 -19.39
C ASP A 234 7.83 1.58 -18.75
N ARG A 235 7.55 1.50 -17.44
CA ARG A 235 6.99 2.64 -16.69
C ARG A 235 8.12 3.56 -16.24
N LEU A 236 7.96 4.86 -16.48
CA LEU A 236 8.88 5.89 -16.02
C LEU A 236 8.98 5.90 -14.49
N ILE A 237 10.18 5.71 -13.95
CA ILE A 237 10.48 5.74 -12.51
C ILE A 237 11.42 6.87 -12.13
N GLY A 238 12.15 7.43 -13.09
CA GLY A 238 13.07 8.54 -12.88
C GLY A 238 13.75 8.99 -14.16
N TYR A 239 14.70 9.88 -14.04
CA TYR A 239 15.57 10.31 -15.14
C TYR A 239 16.90 10.83 -14.60
N VAL A 240 17.93 10.77 -15.43
CA VAL A 240 19.25 11.35 -15.18
C VAL A 240 19.38 12.61 -16.01
N THR A 241 19.98 13.65 -15.44
CA THR A 241 20.38 14.86 -16.15
C THR A 241 21.88 15.10 -15.98
N ILE A 242 22.57 15.34 -17.08
CA ILE A 242 23.99 15.67 -17.12
C ILE A 242 24.07 17.07 -17.70
N ALA A 243 24.84 17.96 -17.07
CA ALA A 243 24.90 19.33 -17.46
C ALA A 243 26.35 19.82 -17.65
N TRP A 244 26.53 20.77 -18.56
CA TRP A 244 27.78 21.46 -18.83
C TRP A 244 27.58 22.97 -18.81
N HIS A 245 28.60 23.66 -18.34
CA HIS A 245 28.65 25.08 -18.32
C HIS A 245 28.90 25.67 -19.71
N GLU A 246 29.81 25.04 -20.45
CA GLU A 246 30.18 25.43 -21.81
C GLU A 246 30.18 24.19 -22.70
N LYS A 247 29.67 24.34 -23.93
CA LYS A 247 29.63 23.24 -24.91
C LYS A 247 31.03 22.68 -25.26
N LYS A 248 32.03 23.57 -25.26
CA LYS A 248 33.43 23.21 -25.56
C LYS A 248 34.05 22.26 -24.55
N ASP A 249 33.48 22.17 -23.33
CA ASP A 249 33.99 21.32 -22.25
C ASP A 249 33.48 19.91 -22.36
N MET A 250 32.50 19.63 -23.22
CA MET A 250 31.94 18.27 -23.41
C MET A 250 33.01 17.31 -23.91
N ALA A 251 33.03 16.12 -23.36
CA ALA A 251 33.83 15.01 -23.87
C ALA A 251 33.31 14.53 -25.24
N GLU A 252 34.01 13.58 -25.86
CA GLU A 252 33.54 12.95 -27.08
C GLU A 252 32.19 12.25 -26.85
N GLN A 253 31.33 12.26 -27.86
CA GLN A 253 29.97 11.74 -27.77
C GLN A 253 29.94 10.27 -27.36
N SER A 254 30.90 9.46 -27.83
CA SER A 254 31.03 8.04 -27.45
C SER A 254 31.24 7.83 -25.96
N ILE A 255 32.04 8.70 -25.34
CA ILE A 255 32.30 8.67 -23.89
C ILE A 255 31.04 9.08 -23.13
N ILE A 256 30.35 10.10 -23.62
CA ILE A 256 29.11 10.56 -23.01
C ILE A 256 28.03 9.47 -23.06
N ASP A 257 27.86 8.83 -24.20
CA ASP A 257 26.86 7.77 -24.37
C ASP A 257 27.17 6.55 -23.47
N GLU A 258 28.46 6.11 -23.42
CA GLU A 258 28.89 5.02 -22.53
C GLU A 258 28.63 5.31 -21.06
N GLU A 259 29.03 6.49 -20.57
CA GLU A 259 28.89 6.83 -19.16
C GLU A 259 27.45 7.14 -18.79
N LEU A 260 26.64 7.71 -19.70
CA LEU A 260 25.22 7.95 -19.48
C LEU A 260 24.46 6.62 -19.31
N ASP A 261 24.77 5.61 -20.14
CA ASP A 261 24.17 4.27 -20.02
C ASP A 261 24.57 3.60 -18.69
N ASN A 262 25.84 3.71 -18.28
CA ASN A 262 26.32 3.19 -17.00
C ASN A 262 25.60 3.85 -15.81
N VAL A 263 25.49 5.18 -15.83
CA VAL A 263 24.79 5.94 -14.80
C VAL A 263 23.32 5.57 -14.75
N CYS A 264 22.64 5.52 -15.90
CA CYS A 264 21.22 5.15 -15.98
C CYS A 264 20.95 3.74 -15.48
N SER A 265 21.83 2.78 -15.83
CA SER A 265 21.68 1.39 -15.39
C SER A 265 21.79 1.25 -13.86
N LEU A 266 22.75 1.93 -13.25
CA LEU A 266 22.93 1.87 -11.80
C LEU A 266 21.90 2.70 -11.05
N ALA A 267 21.53 3.85 -11.58
CA ALA A 267 20.42 4.66 -11.04
C ALA A 267 19.09 3.88 -11.10
N LYS A 268 18.85 3.09 -12.16
CA LYS A 268 17.70 2.18 -12.23
C LYS A 268 17.71 1.16 -11.10
N ALA A 269 18.84 0.48 -10.87
CA ALA A 269 18.97 -0.46 -9.76
C ALA A 269 18.70 0.21 -8.40
N TYR A 270 19.23 1.42 -8.20
CA TYR A 270 18.99 2.19 -6.99
C TYR A 270 17.50 2.56 -6.79
N LEU A 271 16.83 3.01 -7.85
CA LEU A 271 15.41 3.41 -7.80
C LEU A 271 14.44 2.23 -7.61
N ILE A 272 14.82 1.03 -8.00
CA ILE A 272 13.98 -0.17 -7.81
C ILE A 272 14.07 -0.69 -6.37
N VAL A 273 15.19 -0.49 -5.69
CA VAL A 273 15.42 -0.98 -4.32
C VAL A 273 14.93 0.03 -3.26
N GLN A 274 14.65 1.29 -3.62
CA GLN A 274 14.02 2.27 -2.74
C GLN A 274 12.53 1.99 -2.53
#